data_a13b576f3dcb73b6570ec5dd0470a46f
#
_entry.id   a13b576f3dcb73b6570ec5dd0470a46f
#
_cell.length_a   1.000
_cell.length_b   1.000
_cell.length_c   1.000
_cell.angle_alpha   90.00
_cell.angle_beta   90.00
_cell.angle_gamma   90.00
#
_symmetry.space_group_name_H-M   'P 1'
#
loop_
_entity.id
_entity.type
_entity.pdbx_description
1 polymer ?
#
loop_
_entity_poly.entity_id
_entity_poly.type
_entity_poly.pdbx_seq_one_letter_code
_entity_poly.pdbx_strand_id
1 'polypeptide(L)'
;MEKLSLILLLAITYYNSYSQTDTLFYANVEEKPRFIECKEVAKTQEIQCFKEQMDKIIREYIKSITSQGTCGFIQGRVNVSFCINPDGTTKVLQMKSTDKDWEAITLRIIESLPPFIPAKQNGKPVVVKMLLPIRFELE
;
A
#
# COMPACT_ATOMS: atom_id res chain seq x y z
N MET A 1 -18.62 48.88 -5.34
CA MET A 1 -19.32 47.60 -5.19
C MET A 1 -18.96 46.58 -6.27
N GLU A 2 -18.70 46.97 -7.48
CA GLU A 2 -18.32 46.01 -8.54
C GLU A 2 -16.96 45.32 -8.33
N LYS A 3 -15.99 45.97 -7.70
CA LYS A 3 -14.66 45.41 -7.45
C LYS A 3 -14.66 44.30 -6.38
N LEU A 4 -15.57 44.34 -5.40
CA LEU A 4 -15.73 43.32 -4.40
C LEU A 4 -16.37 42.04 -4.95
N SER A 5 -17.27 42.17 -5.91
CA SER A 5 -17.91 41.02 -6.58
C SER A 5 -16.93 40.24 -7.44
N LEU A 6 -15.98 40.91 -8.08
CA LEU A 6 -14.96 40.27 -8.92
C LEU A 6 -13.95 39.45 -8.07
N ILE A 7 -13.59 39.98 -6.90
CA ILE A 7 -12.66 39.30 -5.96
C ILE A 7 -13.31 38.06 -5.39
N LEU A 8 -14.62 38.11 -5.09
CA LEU A 8 -15.34 36.95 -4.57
C LEU A 8 -15.48 35.82 -5.62
N LEU A 9 -15.66 36.19 -6.90
CA LEU A 9 -15.69 35.23 -8.00
C LEU A 9 -14.33 34.54 -8.23
N LEU A 10 -13.22 35.28 -8.10
CA LEU A 10 -11.88 34.73 -8.21
C LEU A 10 -11.54 33.79 -7.04
N ALA A 11 -12.04 34.05 -5.84
CA ALA A 11 -11.85 33.20 -4.68
C ALA A 11 -12.59 31.84 -4.82
N ILE A 12 -13.75 31.85 -5.49
CA ILE A 12 -14.53 30.60 -5.69
C ILE A 12 -13.84 29.68 -6.71
N THR A 13 -13.11 30.21 -7.68
CA THR A 13 -12.39 29.42 -8.66
C THR A 13 -11.13 28.75 -8.07
N TYR A 14 -10.58 29.28 -6.98
CA TYR A 14 -9.45 28.68 -6.28
C TYR A 14 -9.83 27.48 -5.39
N TYR A 15 -11.10 27.39 -4.98
CA TYR A 15 -11.56 26.31 -4.09
C TYR A 15 -11.88 24.99 -4.80
N ASN A 16 -11.95 24.97 -6.13
CA ASN A 16 -12.30 23.78 -6.90
C ASN A 16 -11.10 22.96 -7.40
N SER A 17 -9.90 23.27 -6.96
CA SER A 17 -8.69 22.50 -7.33
C SER A 17 -8.31 21.46 -6.28
N TYR A 18 -9.25 20.94 -5.50
CA TYR A 18 -9.05 19.66 -4.86
C TYR A 18 -9.19 18.58 -5.93
N SER A 19 -8.10 18.33 -6.59
CA SER A 19 -7.90 17.18 -7.45
C SER A 19 -8.35 15.93 -6.69
N GLN A 20 -9.43 15.32 -7.11
CA GLN A 20 -9.73 13.95 -6.76
C GLN A 20 -8.51 13.14 -7.22
N THR A 21 -7.74 12.64 -6.28
CA THR A 21 -6.64 11.72 -6.57
C THR A 21 -7.29 10.45 -7.06
N ASP A 22 -7.31 10.24 -8.36
CA ASP A 22 -7.80 9.01 -8.95
C ASP A 22 -7.00 7.84 -8.38
N THR A 23 -7.70 6.87 -7.81
CA THR A 23 -7.08 5.64 -7.30
C THR A 23 -6.84 4.71 -8.47
N LEU A 24 -5.57 4.41 -8.72
CA LEU A 24 -5.15 3.49 -9.78
C LEU A 24 -4.83 2.11 -9.21
N PHE A 25 -4.95 1.10 -10.04
CA PHE A 25 -4.48 -0.24 -9.69
C PHE A 25 -2.97 -0.35 -9.95
N TYR A 26 -2.30 -1.12 -9.09
CA TYR A 26 -0.86 -1.37 -9.20
C TYR A 26 -0.43 -1.81 -10.62
N ALA A 27 -1.24 -2.66 -11.27
CA ALA A 27 -0.95 -3.15 -12.62
C ALA A 27 -0.93 -2.05 -13.69
N ASN A 28 -1.69 -0.96 -13.49
CA ASN A 28 -1.97 0.04 -14.52
C ASN A 28 -1.23 1.37 -14.32
N VAL A 29 -0.60 1.57 -13.17
CA VAL A 29 0.13 2.81 -12.89
C VAL A 29 1.45 2.85 -13.68
N GLU A 30 1.82 4.02 -14.18
CA GLU A 30 3.04 4.19 -14.98
C GLU A 30 4.30 3.90 -14.18
N GLU A 31 4.45 4.55 -13.03
CA GLU A 31 5.54 4.32 -12.08
C GLU A 31 4.97 3.65 -10.84
N LYS A 32 5.35 2.39 -10.63
CA LYS A 32 4.88 1.59 -9.51
C LYS A 32 5.50 2.05 -8.20
N PRO A 33 4.78 1.92 -7.08
CA PRO A 33 5.39 2.16 -5.78
C PRO A 33 6.53 1.17 -5.54
N ARG A 34 7.57 1.60 -4.86
CA ARG A 34 8.75 0.77 -4.58
C ARG A 34 9.10 0.82 -3.09
N PHE A 35 9.60 -0.29 -2.59
CA PHE A 35 10.41 -0.24 -1.37
C PHE A 35 11.68 0.57 -1.62
N ILE A 36 12.23 1.18 -0.58
CA ILE A 36 13.46 1.96 -0.71
C ILE A 36 14.62 1.10 -1.22
N GLU A 37 14.65 -0.17 -0.83
CA GLU A 37 15.65 -1.16 -1.26
C GLU A 37 15.56 -1.47 -2.76
N CYS A 38 14.41 -1.20 -3.36
CA CYS A 38 14.16 -1.44 -4.79
C CYS A 38 14.30 -0.18 -5.64
N LYS A 39 14.79 0.93 -5.06
CA LYS A 39 14.85 2.23 -5.72
C LYS A 39 15.62 2.19 -7.06
N GLU A 40 16.74 1.49 -7.08
CA GLU A 40 17.68 1.47 -8.21
C GLU A 40 17.49 0.27 -9.16
N VAL A 41 16.52 -0.61 -8.91
CA VAL A 41 16.32 -1.76 -9.80
C VAL A 41 15.72 -1.33 -11.13
N ALA A 42 16.05 -2.08 -12.19
CA ALA A 42 15.47 -1.85 -13.50
C ALA A 42 13.95 -2.04 -13.49
N LYS A 43 13.25 -1.30 -14.33
CA LYS A 43 11.78 -1.36 -14.42
C LYS A 43 11.26 -2.78 -14.69
N THR A 44 12.00 -3.59 -15.42
CA THR A 44 11.66 -5.00 -15.70
C THR A 44 11.73 -5.90 -14.47
N GLN A 45 12.43 -5.47 -13.41
CA GLN A 45 12.65 -6.22 -12.18
C GLN A 45 11.91 -5.65 -10.99
N GLU A 46 11.16 -4.55 -11.14
CA GLU A 46 10.52 -3.86 -10.03
C GLU A 46 9.46 -4.71 -9.32
N ILE A 47 8.69 -5.49 -10.08
CA ILE A 47 7.65 -6.37 -9.53
C ILE A 47 8.30 -7.50 -8.71
N GLN A 48 9.36 -8.10 -9.25
CA GLN A 48 10.09 -9.15 -8.57
C GLN A 48 10.73 -8.65 -7.27
N CYS A 49 11.38 -7.49 -7.31
CA CYS A 49 11.97 -6.87 -6.13
C CYS A 49 10.90 -6.57 -5.06
N PHE A 50 9.77 -6.01 -5.44
CA PHE A 50 8.65 -5.75 -4.54
C PHE A 50 8.20 -7.04 -3.84
N LYS A 51 8.01 -8.10 -4.60
CA LYS A 51 7.60 -9.40 -4.08
C LYS A 51 8.62 -9.97 -3.09
N GLU A 52 9.89 -9.94 -3.41
CA GLU A 52 10.97 -10.44 -2.56
C GLU A 52 11.06 -9.68 -1.23
N GLN A 53 10.94 -8.36 -1.26
CA GLN A 53 10.93 -7.54 -0.06
C GLN A 53 9.69 -7.83 0.81
N MET A 54 8.52 -7.96 0.18
CA MET A 54 7.29 -8.30 0.89
C MET A 54 7.39 -9.68 1.54
N ASP A 55 7.84 -10.69 0.82
CA ASP A 55 8.03 -12.05 1.33
C ASP A 55 9.02 -12.08 2.50
N LYS A 56 10.08 -11.29 2.41
CA LYS A 56 11.06 -11.16 3.50
C LYS A 56 10.41 -10.59 4.76
N ILE A 57 9.67 -9.52 4.65
CA ILE A 57 8.99 -8.87 5.78
C ILE A 57 7.98 -9.82 6.43
N ILE A 58 7.20 -10.53 5.63
CA ILE A 58 6.22 -11.50 6.11
C ILE A 58 6.93 -12.63 6.87
N ARG A 59 7.98 -13.21 6.32
CA ARG A 59 8.75 -14.28 6.98
C ARG A 59 9.38 -13.81 8.29
N GLU A 60 9.98 -12.64 8.32
CA GLU A 60 10.58 -12.09 9.54
C GLU A 60 9.53 -11.85 10.62
N TYR A 61 8.37 -11.32 10.26
CA TYR A 61 7.27 -11.13 11.20
C TYR A 61 6.78 -12.46 11.78
N ILE A 62 6.53 -13.44 10.93
CA ILE A 62 6.08 -14.77 11.35
C ILE A 62 7.11 -15.42 12.29
N LYS A 63 8.40 -15.34 11.98
CA LYS A 63 9.45 -15.82 12.87
C LYS A 63 9.40 -15.13 14.24
N SER A 64 9.15 -13.85 14.28
CA SER A 64 9.10 -13.10 15.54
C SER A 64 7.97 -13.54 16.45
N ILE A 65 6.81 -13.86 15.91
CA ILE A 65 5.65 -14.30 16.70
C ILE A 65 5.73 -15.79 17.07
N THR A 66 6.34 -16.63 16.25
CA THR A 66 6.48 -18.06 16.52
C THR A 66 7.59 -18.36 17.52
N SER A 67 8.65 -17.57 17.57
CA SER A 67 9.71 -17.71 18.56
C SER A 67 9.25 -17.41 19.99
N GLN A 68 8.10 -16.79 20.17
CA GLN A 68 7.50 -16.49 21.47
C GLN A 68 6.63 -17.62 22.03
N GLY A 69 6.66 -18.81 21.42
CA GLY A 69 5.99 -19.99 21.95
C GLY A 69 4.50 -20.11 21.67
N THR A 70 3.99 -19.38 20.72
CA THR A 70 2.65 -19.60 20.18
C THR A 70 2.65 -20.86 19.32
N CYS A 71 2.53 -22.01 20.00
CA CYS A 71 2.36 -23.30 19.34
C CYS A 71 0.97 -23.42 18.78
N GLY A 72 0.82 -23.12 17.52
CA GLY A 72 -0.34 -23.51 16.74
C GLY A 72 0.16 -23.99 15.40
N PHE A 73 -0.29 -25.12 14.94
CA PHE A 73 -0.08 -25.54 13.57
C PHE A 73 -0.82 -24.58 12.64
N ILE A 74 -0.11 -23.96 11.72
CA ILE A 74 -0.69 -22.81 11.12
C ILE A 74 -0.42 -22.79 9.62
N GLN A 75 -1.41 -23.21 8.88
CA GLN A 75 -1.56 -22.86 7.49
C GLN A 75 -2.75 -21.90 7.36
N GLY A 76 -2.55 -20.81 6.65
CA GLY A 76 -3.61 -19.83 6.42
C GLY A 76 -3.41 -19.06 5.15
N ARG A 77 -4.51 -18.56 4.61
CA ARG A 77 -4.51 -17.67 3.45
C ARG A 77 -5.36 -16.45 3.76
N VAL A 78 -4.81 -15.28 3.51
CA VAL A 78 -5.50 -14.01 3.60
C VAL A 78 -5.37 -13.28 2.29
N ASN A 79 -6.49 -12.84 1.73
CA ASN A 79 -6.51 -11.91 0.63
C ASN A 79 -6.72 -10.51 1.21
N VAL A 80 -5.71 -9.67 1.11
CA VAL A 80 -5.77 -8.30 1.60
C VAL A 80 -5.73 -7.31 0.44
N SER A 81 -6.63 -6.35 0.45
CA SER A 81 -6.55 -5.17 -0.39
C SER A 81 -6.15 -3.96 0.45
N PHE A 82 -5.17 -3.24 -0.01
CA PHE A 82 -4.68 -2.03 0.63
C PHE A 82 -4.26 -1.00 -0.41
N CYS A 83 -4.18 0.24 -0.01
CA CYS A 83 -3.65 1.28 -0.86
C CYS A 83 -2.33 1.83 -0.32
N ILE A 84 -1.51 2.30 -1.24
CA ILE A 84 -0.30 3.07 -0.95
C ILE A 84 -0.61 4.51 -1.32
N ASN A 85 -0.54 5.39 -0.33
CA ASN A 85 -0.86 6.80 -0.46
C ASN A 85 0.27 7.59 -1.13
N PRO A 86 0.01 8.80 -1.62
CA PRO A 86 1.03 9.66 -2.21
C PRO A 86 2.18 10.02 -1.27
N ASP A 87 1.99 9.94 0.05
CA ASP A 87 3.03 10.12 1.07
C ASP A 87 3.83 8.85 1.38
N GLY A 88 3.53 7.74 0.71
CA GLY A 88 4.18 6.44 0.90
C GLY A 88 3.58 5.59 2.01
N THR A 89 2.59 6.08 2.75
CA THR A 89 1.91 5.30 3.80
C THR A 89 0.91 4.31 3.21
N THR A 90 0.58 3.27 3.96
CA THR A 90 -0.38 2.24 3.56
C THR A 90 -1.67 2.34 4.36
N LYS A 91 -2.77 1.94 3.74
CA LYS A 91 -4.07 1.81 4.38
C LYS A 91 -4.75 0.53 3.92
N VAL A 92 -5.11 -0.32 4.88
CA VAL A 92 -5.90 -1.52 4.58
C VAL A 92 -7.33 -1.13 4.22
N LEU A 93 -7.83 -1.71 3.14
CA LEU A 93 -9.19 -1.47 2.65
C LEU A 93 -10.12 -2.64 2.99
N GLN A 94 -9.67 -3.86 2.72
CA GLN A 94 -10.47 -5.06 2.92
C GLN A 94 -9.57 -6.28 3.12
N MET A 95 -10.03 -7.22 3.93
CA MET A 95 -9.43 -8.55 4.08
C MET A 95 -10.48 -9.63 3.94
N LYS A 96 -10.08 -10.76 3.36
CA LYS A 96 -10.85 -12.01 3.33
C LYS A 96 -9.97 -13.16 3.77
N SER A 97 -10.40 -13.85 4.82
CA SER A 97 -9.78 -15.05 5.33
C SER A 97 -10.86 -15.95 5.96
N THR A 98 -10.56 -17.23 6.08
CA THR A 98 -11.38 -18.17 6.85
C THR A 98 -11.13 -18.06 8.35
N ASP A 99 -10.05 -17.42 8.76
CA ASP A 99 -9.60 -17.30 10.14
C ASP A 99 -9.29 -15.84 10.49
N LYS A 100 -10.00 -15.32 11.50
CA LYS A 100 -9.83 -13.93 11.95
C LYS A 100 -8.48 -13.64 12.61
N ASP A 101 -7.84 -14.66 13.18
CA ASP A 101 -6.51 -14.49 13.77
C ASP A 101 -5.49 -14.16 12.69
N TRP A 102 -5.61 -14.78 11.52
CA TRP A 102 -4.78 -14.44 10.37
C TRP A 102 -5.04 -13.05 9.82
N GLU A 103 -6.28 -12.60 9.86
CA GLU A 103 -6.60 -11.22 9.49
C GLU A 103 -5.94 -10.22 10.44
N ALA A 104 -5.95 -10.47 11.74
CA ALA A 104 -5.29 -9.62 12.72
C ALA A 104 -3.77 -9.57 12.53
N ILE A 105 -3.15 -10.72 12.26
CA ILE A 105 -1.72 -10.81 11.95
C ILE A 105 -1.39 -10.04 10.66
N THR A 106 -2.18 -10.25 9.62
CA THR A 106 -2.01 -9.55 8.34
C THR A 106 -2.13 -8.04 8.50
N LEU A 107 -3.10 -7.56 9.26
CA LEU A 107 -3.26 -6.13 9.55
C LEU A 107 -1.99 -5.56 10.20
N ARG A 108 -1.42 -6.23 11.18
CA ARG A 108 -0.18 -5.82 11.83
C ARG A 108 1.00 -5.80 10.88
N ILE A 109 1.10 -6.78 9.99
CA ILE A 109 2.15 -6.81 8.95
C ILE A 109 2.04 -5.59 8.04
N ILE A 110 0.85 -5.31 7.51
CA ILE A 110 0.64 -4.18 6.60
C ILE A 110 0.89 -2.85 7.32
N GLU A 111 0.42 -2.69 8.55
CA GLU A 111 0.65 -1.48 9.36
C GLU A 111 2.13 -1.27 9.71
N SER A 112 2.92 -2.34 9.77
CA SER A 112 4.36 -2.29 10.05
C SER A 112 5.23 -2.04 8.83
N LEU A 113 4.66 -2.00 7.62
CA LEU A 113 5.42 -1.75 6.41
C LEU A 113 6.11 -0.39 6.46
N PRO A 114 7.39 -0.31 6.02
CA PRO A 114 8.06 0.97 5.92
C PRO A 114 7.40 1.86 4.87
N PRO A 115 7.59 3.17 4.92
CA PRO A 115 7.10 4.06 3.88
C PRO A 115 7.63 3.67 2.52
N PHE A 116 6.75 3.65 1.52
CA PHE A 116 7.10 3.38 0.13
C PHE A 116 7.54 4.65 -0.58
N ILE A 117 8.34 4.49 -1.62
CA ILE A 117 8.44 5.49 -2.67
C ILE A 117 7.11 5.45 -3.41
N PRO A 118 6.33 6.55 -3.44
CA PRO A 118 4.98 6.52 -3.96
C PRO A 118 4.93 6.25 -5.46
N ALA A 119 3.83 5.66 -5.91
CA ALA A 119 3.51 5.54 -7.32
C ALA A 119 3.32 6.91 -7.96
N LYS A 120 3.61 7.02 -9.24
CA LYS A 120 3.39 8.24 -10.02
C LYS A 120 2.66 7.95 -11.31
N GLN A 121 1.80 8.87 -11.66
CA GLN A 121 1.10 8.93 -12.93
C GLN A 121 1.28 10.33 -13.52
N ASN A 122 1.80 10.42 -14.75
CA ASN A 122 2.13 11.71 -15.37
C ASN A 122 3.05 12.57 -14.49
N GLY A 123 4.02 11.95 -13.81
CA GLY A 123 4.97 12.61 -12.93
C GLY A 123 4.43 13.07 -11.57
N LYS A 124 3.16 12.80 -11.26
CA LYS A 124 2.52 13.18 -9.99
C LYS A 124 2.29 11.97 -9.09
N PRO A 125 2.55 12.07 -7.78
CA PRO A 125 2.22 11.02 -6.85
C PRO A 125 0.71 10.72 -6.84
N VAL A 126 0.36 9.45 -6.87
CA VAL A 126 -1.03 8.98 -6.90
C VAL A 126 -1.25 7.87 -5.87
N VAL A 127 -2.52 7.66 -5.52
CA VAL A 127 -2.92 6.52 -4.71
C VAL A 127 -2.96 5.27 -5.59
N VAL A 128 -2.36 4.19 -5.11
CA VAL A 128 -2.39 2.88 -5.78
C VAL A 128 -3.04 1.85 -4.89
N LYS A 129 -4.00 1.12 -5.45
CA LYS A 129 -4.64 -0.02 -4.82
C LYS A 129 -3.94 -1.30 -5.22
N MET A 130 -3.65 -2.12 -4.22
CA MET A 130 -3.06 -3.45 -4.40
C MET A 130 -3.97 -4.52 -3.82
N LEU A 131 -3.98 -5.67 -4.49
CA LEU A 131 -4.56 -6.90 -3.97
C LEU A 131 -3.43 -7.91 -3.77
N LEU A 132 -3.24 -8.34 -2.53
CA LEU A 132 -2.16 -9.23 -2.15
C LEU A 132 -2.71 -10.50 -1.51
N PRO A 133 -2.56 -11.67 -2.15
CA PRO A 133 -2.80 -12.95 -1.50
C PRO A 133 -1.57 -13.32 -0.66
N ILE A 134 -1.76 -13.48 0.64
CA ILE A 134 -0.73 -13.92 1.56
C ILE A 134 -1.02 -15.36 1.97
N ARG A 135 -0.03 -16.21 1.80
CA ARG A 135 -0.06 -17.59 2.27
C ARG A 135 0.89 -17.73 3.44
N PHE A 136 0.35 -18.16 4.57
CA PHE A 136 1.12 -18.46 5.76
C PHE A 136 1.36 -19.97 5.81
N GLU A 137 2.63 -20.36 5.80
CA GLU A 137 3.07 -21.74 6.00
C GLU A 137 4.17 -21.70 7.05
N LEU A 138 3.98 -22.44 8.13
CA LEU A 138 5.01 -22.68 9.11
C LEU A 138 5.57 -24.09 8.90
N GLU A 139 6.84 -24.12 8.59
CA GLU A 139 7.62 -25.36 8.60
C GLU A 139 8.09 -25.68 10.01
#